data_0ca756682667732983e62bfdbafb78c0
#
_entry.id   0ca756682667732983e62bfdbafb78c0
#
_cell.length_a   1.000
_cell.length_b   1.000
_cell.length_c   1.000
_cell.angle_alpha   90.00
_cell.angle_beta   90.00
_cell.angle_gamma   90.00
#
_symmetry.space_group_name_H-M   'P 1'
#
loop_
_entity.id
_entity.type
_entity.pdbx_description
1 polymer ?
#
loop_
_entity_poly.entity_id
_entity_poly.type
_entity_poly.pdbx_seq_one_letter_code
_entity_poly.pdbx_strand_id
1 'polypeptide(L)'
;RLVGSEMCIRDSVTRSLGFYLDINGKKTMTPLSQVYTEHLDRACFDIVSGAFDYNSVLRRTVTQLTNSGLRTIDYASGWHNRIEVAARRAVMTGLSQITGKITDYNAKKLGTEYFEVAWHAGARPTHAVWQGKIWTKEQLVSVCGLGTVTGLLGANCYHEYYPFFPGISCLLYTSDAADEL
;
A
#
# COMPACT_ATOMS: atom_id res chain seq x y z
N ARG A 1 7.59 -7.54 6.25
CA ARG A 1 7.35 -6.13 6.57
C ARG A 1 6.88 -5.40 5.32
N LEU A 2 5.75 -4.73 5.38
CA LEU A 2 5.20 -3.96 4.28
C LEU A 2 5.93 -2.61 4.21
N VAL A 3 6.68 -2.39 3.15
CA VAL A 3 7.55 -1.21 2.94
C VAL A 3 6.79 0.13 3.07
N GLY A 4 5.50 0.16 2.74
CA GLY A 4 4.69 1.38 2.79
C GLY A 4 4.37 1.89 4.19
N SER A 5 4.26 1.02 5.20
CA SER A 5 3.96 1.42 6.57
C SER A 5 5.19 2.00 7.29
N GLU A 6 6.39 1.53 6.97
CA GLU A 6 7.62 1.98 7.61
C GLU A 6 8.10 3.34 7.09
N MET A 7 7.90 3.64 5.80
CA MET A 7 8.35 4.91 5.22
C MET A 7 7.46 6.11 5.56
N CYS A 8 6.18 5.89 5.89
CA CYS A 8 5.26 6.97 6.24
C CYS A 8 5.28 7.36 7.72
N ILE A 9 5.73 6.46 8.59
CA ILE A 9 5.74 6.68 10.05
C ILE A 9 7.20 6.68 10.51
N ARG A 10 7.90 7.73 10.19
CA ARG A 10 9.27 7.88 10.64
C ARG A 10 9.33 8.73 11.91
N ASP A 11 9.76 8.08 12.99
CA ASP A 11 10.45 8.64 14.16
C ASP A 11 9.82 9.75 15.02
N SER A 12 8.82 10.52 14.61
CA SER A 12 8.25 11.55 15.50
C SER A 12 7.33 10.97 16.57
N VAL A 13 6.73 9.81 16.31
CA VAL A 13 5.88 9.10 17.29
C VAL A 13 6.73 8.28 18.27
N THR A 14 8.01 8.09 18.00
CA THR A 14 8.85 7.12 18.71
C THR A 14 9.43 7.62 20.03
N ARG A 15 9.39 8.92 20.31
CA ARG A 15 10.14 9.44 21.46
C ARG A 15 9.37 9.58 22.76
N SER A 16 8.04 9.49 22.78
CA SER A 16 7.30 9.81 24.01
C SER A 16 6.13 8.92 24.40
N LEU A 17 5.64 8.04 23.54
CA LEU A 17 4.45 7.24 23.86
C LEU A 17 4.68 5.77 23.49
N GLY A 18 4.64 4.91 24.51
CA GLY A 18 4.58 3.48 24.37
C GLY A 18 3.34 2.93 25.08
N PHE A 19 2.89 1.78 24.66
CA PHE A 19 1.84 1.03 25.34
C PHE A 19 2.46 -0.10 26.18
N TYR A 20 1.91 -0.32 27.37
CA TYR A 20 2.21 -1.52 28.10
C TYR A 20 1.31 -2.64 27.59
N LEU A 21 1.91 -3.55 26.84
CA LEU A 21 1.25 -4.78 26.39
C LEU A 21 1.56 -5.91 27.37
N ASP A 22 0.57 -6.73 27.67
CA ASP A 22 0.79 -7.97 28.40
C ASP A 22 1.25 -9.06 27.41
N ILE A 23 2.53 -9.39 27.48
CA ILE A 23 3.14 -10.43 26.64
C ILE A 23 3.54 -11.56 27.58
N ASN A 24 2.82 -12.67 27.51
CA ASN A 24 3.04 -13.86 28.37
C ASN A 24 3.00 -13.56 29.90
N GLY A 25 2.06 -12.70 30.32
CA GLY A 25 1.92 -12.33 31.73
C GLY A 25 2.90 -11.25 32.20
N LYS A 26 3.72 -10.71 31.31
CA LYS A 26 4.67 -9.64 31.61
C LYS A 26 4.28 -8.36 30.88
N LYS A 27 4.08 -7.27 31.64
CA LYS A 27 3.83 -5.95 31.07
C LYS A 27 5.12 -5.40 30.45
N THR A 28 5.15 -5.36 29.12
CA THR A 28 6.29 -4.87 28.35
C THR A 28 5.92 -3.58 27.63
N MET A 29 6.75 -2.55 27.79
CA MET A 29 6.56 -1.29 27.06
C MET A 29 6.89 -1.50 25.58
N THR A 30 5.90 -1.30 24.72
CA THR A 30 6.04 -1.47 23.27
C THR A 30 5.90 -0.11 22.60
N PRO A 31 6.85 0.28 21.72
CA PRO A 31 6.77 1.55 20.99
C PRO A 31 5.46 1.64 20.18
N LEU A 32 4.89 2.85 20.11
CA LEU A 32 3.65 3.08 19.37
C LEU A 32 3.76 2.70 17.89
N SER A 33 4.90 2.97 17.25
CA SER A 33 5.16 2.59 15.87
C SER A 33 5.05 1.09 15.65
N GLN A 34 5.55 0.28 16.59
CA GLN A 34 5.45 -1.17 16.51
C GLN A 34 3.99 -1.63 16.64
N VAL A 35 3.26 -1.14 17.64
CA VAL A 35 1.84 -1.48 17.84
C VAL A 35 1.01 -1.10 16.61
N TYR A 36 1.24 0.09 16.07
CA TYR A 36 0.55 0.55 14.87
C TYR A 36 0.85 -0.36 13.66
N THR A 37 2.11 -0.69 13.41
CA THR A 37 2.52 -1.57 12.32
C THR A 37 1.90 -2.97 12.46
N GLU A 38 1.93 -3.55 13.65
CA GLU A 38 1.33 -4.87 13.91
C GLU A 38 -0.17 -4.91 13.63
N HIS A 39 -0.91 -3.84 14.00
CA HIS A 39 -2.34 -3.73 13.68
C HIS A 39 -2.58 -3.62 12.18
N LEU A 40 -1.75 -2.88 11.45
CA LEU A 40 -1.88 -2.74 9.99
C LEU A 40 -1.50 -4.03 9.25
N ASP A 41 -0.43 -4.71 9.66
CA ASP A 41 -0.01 -5.98 9.06
C ASP A 41 -1.08 -7.05 9.26
N ARG A 42 -1.68 -7.13 10.46
CA ARG A 42 -2.81 -8.01 10.74
C ARG A 42 -4.01 -7.68 9.87
N ALA A 43 -4.35 -6.39 9.72
CA ALA A 43 -5.44 -5.95 8.86
C ALA A 43 -5.23 -6.37 7.40
N CYS A 44 -4.03 -6.16 6.86
CA CYS A 44 -3.68 -6.62 5.51
C CYS A 44 -3.80 -8.14 5.38
N PHE A 45 -3.31 -8.89 6.35
CA PHE A 45 -3.42 -10.36 6.36
C PHE A 45 -4.88 -10.84 6.38
N ASP A 46 -5.71 -10.25 7.23
CA ASP A 46 -7.13 -10.60 7.35
C ASP A 46 -7.90 -10.37 6.03
N ILE A 47 -7.56 -9.30 5.29
CA ILE A 47 -8.18 -9.01 3.99
C ILE A 47 -7.66 -9.97 2.92
N VAL A 48 -6.35 -10.18 2.83
CA VAL A 48 -5.72 -11.04 1.80
C VAL A 48 -6.13 -12.51 1.98
N SER A 49 -6.34 -12.96 3.22
CA SER A 49 -6.83 -14.32 3.49
C SER A 49 -8.26 -14.56 3.01
N GLY A 50 -9.00 -13.49 2.67
CA GLY A 50 -10.41 -13.57 2.27
C GLY A 50 -11.39 -13.87 3.42
N ALA A 51 -10.89 -13.94 4.66
CA ALA A 51 -11.72 -14.26 5.83
C ALA A 51 -12.64 -13.10 6.24
N PHE A 52 -12.24 -11.87 5.92
CA PHE A 52 -12.97 -10.66 6.28
C PHE A 52 -12.98 -9.64 5.15
N ASP A 53 -14.09 -8.91 5.02
CA ASP A 53 -14.18 -7.81 4.06
C ASP A 53 -13.38 -6.58 4.49
N TYR A 54 -12.93 -5.79 3.51
CA TYR A 54 -12.11 -4.61 3.70
C TYR A 54 -12.70 -3.59 4.71
N ASN A 55 -14.01 -3.30 4.59
CA ASN A 55 -14.64 -2.28 5.42
C ASN A 55 -14.71 -2.70 6.89
N SER A 56 -15.03 -3.97 7.14
CA SER A 56 -15.09 -4.54 8.49
C SER A 56 -13.71 -4.56 9.15
N VAL A 57 -12.68 -4.97 8.39
CA VAL A 57 -11.30 -4.98 8.89
C VAL A 57 -10.83 -3.57 9.19
N LEU A 58 -11.01 -2.63 8.27
CA LEU A 58 -10.59 -1.25 8.47
C LEU A 58 -11.29 -0.61 9.69
N ARG A 59 -12.62 -0.79 9.81
CA ARG A 59 -13.38 -0.28 10.96
C ARG A 59 -12.85 -0.86 12.28
N ARG A 60 -12.63 -2.17 12.34
CA ARG A 60 -12.09 -2.83 13.54
C ARG A 60 -10.71 -2.28 13.89
N THR A 61 -9.82 -2.15 12.90
CA THR A 61 -8.45 -1.64 13.10
C THR A 61 -8.46 -0.20 13.61
N VAL A 62 -9.27 0.67 13.00
CA VAL A 62 -9.43 2.06 13.46
C VAL A 62 -9.98 2.11 14.87
N THR A 63 -11.00 1.31 15.19
CA THR A 63 -11.58 1.24 16.55
C THR A 63 -10.54 0.79 17.58
N GLN A 64 -9.73 -0.22 17.28
CA GLN A 64 -8.68 -0.69 18.17
C GLN A 64 -7.63 0.39 18.42
N LEU A 65 -7.19 1.09 17.37
CA LEU A 65 -6.22 2.18 17.48
C LEU A 65 -6.79 3.39 18.25
N THR A 66 -8.06 3.75 18.01
CA THR A 66 -8.69 4.87 18.72
C THR A 66 -9.01 4.55 20.17
N ASN A 67 -9.37 3.32 20.49
CA ASN A 67 -9.59 2.87 21.87
C ASN A 67 -8.31 2.87 22.70
N SER A 68 -7.15 2.75 22.07
CA SER A 68 -5.86 2.93 22.73
C SER A 68 -5.48 4.40 22.95
N GLY A 69 -6.37 5.34 22.63
CA GLY A 69 -6.17 6.77 22.81
C GLY A 69 -5.50 7.48 21.63
N LEU A 70 -5.15 6.75 20.57
CA LEU A 70 -4.50 7.33 19.40
C LEU A 70 -5.51 8.11 18.54
N ARG A 71 -5.25 9.39 18.32
CA ARG A 71 -6.13 10.30 17.54
C ARG A 71 -5.51 10.72 16.22
N THR A 72 -4.20 10.96 16.23
CA THR A 72 -3.44 11.46 15.08
C THR A 72 -2.13 10.68 14.94
N ILE A 73 -1.62 10.65 13.72
CA ILE A 73 -0.27 10.18 13.40
C ILE A 73 0.52 11.38 12.90
N ASP A 74 1.65 11.65 13.54
CA ASP A 74 2.58 12.69 13.16
C ASP A 74 3.71 12.09 12.33
N TYR A 75 4.05 12.75 11.24
CA TYR A 75 5.11 12.33 10.32
C TYR A 75 6.37 13.18 10.54
N ALA A 76 7.53 12.59 10.24
CA ALA A 76 8.81 13.30 10.31
C ALA A 76 8.87 14.56 9.44
N SER A 77 8.01 14.66 8.41
CA SER A 77 7.84 15.86 7.57
C SER A 77 7.10 17.03 8.27
N GLY A 78 6.65 16.85 9.53
CA GLY A 78 5.80 17.80 10.24
C GLY A 78 4.32 17.73 9.85
N TRP A 79 3.95 16.87 8.93
CA TRP A 79 2.55 16.64 8.57
C TRP A 79 1.88 15.71 9.58
N HIS A 80 0.60 15.94 9.86
CA HIS A 80 -0.21 15.09 10.73
C HIS A 80 -1.51 14.68 10.05
N ASN A 81 -1.97 13.47 10.31
CA ASN A 81 -3.24 12.95 9.82
C ASN A 81 -4.04 12.35 10.98
N ARG A 82 -5.36 12.41 10.84
CA ARG A 82 -6.25 11.65 11.70
C ARG A 82 -5.98 10.15 11.51
N ILE A 83 -6.16 9.38 12.58
CA ILE A 83 -5.83 7.95 12.59
C ILE A 83 -6.61 7.17 11.51
N GLU A 84 -7.86 7.53 11.24
CA GLU A 84 -8.68 6.87 10.24
C GLU A 84 -8.08 7.04 8.82
N VAL A 85 -7.61 8.24 8.52
CA VAL A 85 -6.99 8.57 7.23
C VAL A 85 -5.65 7.85 7.08
N ALA A 86 -4.84 7.88 8.14
CA ALA A 86 -3.54 7.23 8.16
C ALA A 86 -3.67 5.70 8.01
N ALA A 87 -4.55 5.07 8.80
CA ALA A 87 -4.79 3.63 8.75
C ALA A 87 -5.34 3.17 7.38
N ARG A 88 -6.34 3.89 6.84
CA ARG A 88 -6.89 3.58 5.52
C ARG A 88 -5.81 3.62 4.43
N ARG A 89 -5.03 4.70 4.40
CA ARG A 89 -3.94 4.84 3.42
C ARG A 89 -2.91 3.73 3.54
N ALA A 90 -2.50 3.39 4.77
CA ALA A 90 -1.50 2.35 5.01
C ALA A 90 -2.01 0.96 4.60
N VAL A 91 -3.26 0.61 4.94
CA VAL A 91 -3.86 -0.67 4.54
C VAL A 91 -3.99 -0.76 3.03
N MET A 92 -4.48 0.29 2.34
CA MET A 92 -4.58 0.30 0.88
C MET A 92 -3.21 0.14 0.21
N THR A 93 -2.22 0.89 0.68
CA THR A 93 -0.84 0.78 0.15
C THR A 93 -0.27 -0.62 0.37
N GLY A 94 -0.48 -1.19 1.56
CA GLY A 94 -0.03 -2.54 1.88
C GLY A 94 -0.67 -3.61 0.97
N LEU A 95 -1.97 -3.51 0.73
CA LEU A 95 -2.68 -4.42 -0.19
C LEU A 95 -2.15 -4.30 -1.61
N SER A 96 -2.00 -3.08 -2.14
CA SER A 96 -1.44 -2.86 -3.49
C SER A 96 -0.03 -3.47 -3.62
N GLN A 97 0.80 -3.34 -2.58
CA GLN A 97 2.15 -3.94 -2.57
C GLN A 97 2.12 -5.48 -2.53
N ILE A 98 1.16 -6.08 -1.80
CA ILE A 98 1.00 -7.54 -1.79
C ILE A 98 0.55 -8.01 -3.17
N THR A 99 -0.45 -7.34 -3.78
CA THR A 99 -0.90 -7.64 -5.14
C THR A 99 0.26 -7.55 -6.13
N GLY A 100 1.08 -6.50 -6.06
CA GLY A 100 2.27 -6.35 -6.89
C GLY A 100 3.28 -7.51 -6.74
N LYS A 101 3.51 -7.99 -5.51
CA LYS A 101 4.38 -9.17 -5.29
C LYS A 101 3.80 -10.46 -5.89
N ILE A 102 2.47 -10.63 -5.82
CA ILE A 102 1.79 -11.76 -6.46
C ILE A 102 1.92 -11.67 -7.98
N THR A 103 1.73 -10.48 -8.53
CA THR A 103 1.92 -10.20 -9.96
C THR A 103 3.35 -10.53 -10.42
N ASP A 104 4.36 -10.10 -9.67
CA ASP A 104 5.77 -10.41 -9.93
C ASP A 104 6.04 -11.92 -9.92
N TYR A 105 5.51 -12.62 -8.92
CA TYR A 105 5.65 -14.07 -8.82
C TYR A 105 5.01 -14.77 -10.02
N ASN A 106 3.81 -14.36 -10.41
CA ASN A 106 3.09 -14.93 -11.55
C ASN A 106 3.83 -14.63 -12.87
N ALA A 107 4.30 -13.40 -13.08
CA ALA A 107 5.07 -13.03 -14.27
C ALA A 107 6.33 -13.88 -14.42
N LYS A 108 7.08 -14.05 -13.32
CA LYS A 108 8.26 -14.94 -13.30
C LYS A 108 7.92 -16.38 -13.63
N LYS A 109 6.83 -16.92 -13.07
CA LYS A 109 6.36 -18.29 -13.34
C LYS A 109 5.92 -18.47 -14.79
N LEU A 110 5.32 -17.45 -15.39
CA LEU A 110 4.83 -17.43 -16.76
C LEU A 110 5.90 -17.03 -17.79
N GLY A 111 7.10 -16.61 -17.34
CA GLY A 111 8.24 -16.33 -18.22
C GLY A 111 8.14 -14.99 -18.96
N THR A 112 7.47 -13.97 -18.40
CA THR A 112 7.46 -12.63 -18.97
C THR A 112 8.17 -11.63 -18.08
N GLU A 113 8.84 -10.65 -18.71
CA GLU A 113 9.50 -9.51 -18.07
C GLU A 113 8.78 -8.18 -18.36
N TYR A 114 7.66 -8.24 -19.10
CA TYR A 114 6.87 -7.08 -19.50
C TYR A 114 5.62 -6.98 -18.65
N PHE A 115 5.25 -5.74 -18.33
CA PHE A 115 4.10 -5.42 -17.51
C PHE A 115 3.33 -4.25 -18.10
N GLU A 116 2.02 -4.36 -18.15
CA GLU A 116 1.12 -3.26 -18.44
C GLU A 116 0.74 -2.57 -17.13
N VAL A 117 0.87 -1.24 -17.07
CA VAL A 117 0.36 -0.44 -15.96
C VAL A 117 -1.04 0.04 -16.29
N ALA A 118 -1.99 -0.25 -15.39
CA ALA A 118 -3.39 0.14 -15.55
C ALA A 118 -3.54 1.65 -15.78
N TRP A 119 -4.54 2.02 -16.57
CA TRP A 119 -4.91 3.42 -16.79
C TRP A 119 -6.03 3.82 -15.82
N HIS A 120 -5.99 5.06 -15.30
CA HIS A 120 -7.04 5.63 -14.45
C HIS A 120 -7.36 7.06 -14.86
N ALA A 121 -8.63 7.36 -15.00
CA ALA A 121 -9.11 8.73 -15.15
C ALA A 121 -8.75 9.54 -13.89
N GLY A 122 -8.25 10.77 -14.08
CA GLY A 122 -7.87 11.65 -12.98
C GLY A 122 -6.59 11.23 -12.23
N ALA A 123 -5.70 10.47 -12.88
CA ALA A 123 -4.38 10.18 -12.34
C ALA A 123 -3.60 11.47 -12.03
N ARG A 124 -2.77 11.43 -10.98
CA ARG A 124 -1.86 12.54 -10.69
C ARG A 124 -0.97 12.83 -11.91
N PRO A 125 -0.62 14.10 -12.18
CA PRO A 125 0.23 14.45 -13.34
C PRO A 125 1.51 13.61 -13.45
N THR A 126 2.15 13.29 -12.31
CA THR A 126 3.33 12.44 -12.24
C THR A 126 3.05 10.98 -12.60
N HIS A 127 1.82 10.51 -12.48
CA HIS A 127 1.41 9.15 -12.83
C HIS A 127 0.83 9.06 -14.25
N ALA A 128 0.22 10.13 -14.73
CA ALA A 128 -0.38 10.19 -16.07
C ALA A 128 0.64 9.91 -17.20
N VAL A 129 1.92 10.23 -16.96
CA VAL A 129 2.97 10.06 -17.96
C VAL A 129 3.36 8.61 -18.24
N TRP A 130 3.11 7.70 -17.31
CA TRP A 130 3.52 6.29 -17.41
C TRP A 130 2.36 5.28 -17.32
N GLN A 131 1.13 5.70 -16.99
CA GLN A 131 -0.03 4.80 -16.99
C GLN A 131 -0.44 4.35 -18.41
N GLY A 132 -1.16 3.23 -18.51
CA GLY A 132 -1.65 2.69 -19.78
C GLY A 132 -0.54 2.29 -20.77
N LYS A 133 0.66 2.00 -20.27
CA LYS A 133 1.84 1.66 -21.09
C LYS A 133 2.48 0.37 -20.61
N ILE A 134 3.27 -0.23 -21.48
CA ILE A 134 4.03 -1.45 -21.22
C ILE A 134 5.44 -1.06 -20.76
N TRP A 135 5.91 -1.69 -19.69
CA TRP A 135 7.20 -1.45 -19.08
C TRP A 135 7.90 -2.77 -18.74
N THR A 136 9.24 -2.76 -18.75
CA THR A 136 10.00 -3.86 -18.11
C THR A 136 10.04 -3.68 -16.61
N LYS A 137 10.46 -4.71 -15.88
CA LYS A 137 10.58 -4.62 -14.42
C LYS A 137 11.52 -3.49 -13.97
N GLU A 138 12.64 -3.31 -14.65
CA GLU A 138 13.60 -2.25 -14.39
C GLU A 138 12.99 -0.86 -14.63
N GLN A 139 12.17 -0.73 -15.67
CA GLN A 139 11.47 0.51 -15.99
C GLN A 139 10.34 0.81 -14.99
N LEU A 140 9.64 -0.21 -14.45
CA LEU A 140 8.70 0.01 -13.36
C LEU A 140 9.38 0.65 -12.15
N VAL A 141 10.63 0.27 -11.87
CA VAL A 141 11.41 0.87 -10.76
C VAL A 141 11.92 2.27 -11.15
N SER A 142 12.57 2.41 -12.29
CA SER A 142 13.28 3.63 -12.67
C SER A 142 12.37 4.76 -13.18
N VAL A 143 11.29 4.44 -13.90
CA VAL A 143 10.37 5.40 -14.52
C VAL A 143 9.10 5.57 -13.69
N CYS A 144 8.46 4.46 -13.31
CA CYS A 144 7.20 4.51 -12.56
C CYS A 144 7.42 4.65 -11.05
N GLY A 145 8.67 4.55 -10.57
CA GLY A 145 9.02 4.72 -9.17
C GLY A 145 8.49 3.60 -8.27
N LEU A 146 8.37 2.37 -8.79
CA LEU A 146 7.95 1.21 -8.01
C LEU A 146 8.86 1.03 -6.78
N GLY A 147 8.27 0.93 -5.60
CA GLY A 147 9.00 0.85 -4.32
C GLY A 147 9.25 2.21 -3.66
N THR A 148 8.86 3.32 -4.28
CA THR A 148 8.91 4.64 -3.66
C THR A 148 7.55 5.07 -3.09
N VAL A 149 7.56 6.01 -2.14
CA VAL A 149 6.32 6.48 -1.49
C VAL A 149 5.37 7.16 -2.47
N THR A 150 5.90 7.85 -3.46
CA THR A 150 5.12 8.66 -4.42
C THR A 150 4.94 8.00 -5.78
N GLY A 151 5.55 6.83 -6.01
CA GLY A 151 5.51 6.11 -7.27
C GLY A 151 4.40 5.05 -7.35
N LEU A 152 4.60 4.11 -8.26
CA LEU A 152 3.69 2.99 -8.49
C LEU A 152 3.56 2.12 -7.23
N LEU A 153 2.33 1.77 -6.86
CA LEU A 153 1.94 1.09 -5.61
C LEU A 153 2.36 1.84 -4.33
N GLY A 154 2.71 3.12 -4.45
CA GLY A 154 3.01 3.99 -3.32
C GLY A 154 1.76 4.55 -2.63
N ALA A 155 1.95 5.51 -1.74
CA ALA A 155 0.87 6.12 -0.97
C ALA A 155 -0.16 6.82 -1.86
N ASN A 156 -1.44 6.46 -1.69
CA ASN A 156 -2.56 6.94 -2.52
C ASN A 156 -2.37 6.69 -4.03
N CYS A 157 -1.63 5.67 -4.41
CA CYS A 157 -1.59 5.18 -5.78
C CYS A 157 -2.72 4.16 -5.97
N TYR A 158 -3.51 4.34 -7.02
CA TYR A 158 -4.59 3.42 -7.40
C TYR A 158 -4.22 2.56 -8.61
N HIS A 159 -3.03 2.78 -9.19
CA HIS A 159 -2.56 1.99 -10.32
C HIS A 159 -2.10 0.62 -9.85
N GLU A 160 -2.42 -0.37 -10.67
CA GLU A 160 -1.91 -1.73 -10.60
C GLU A 160 -1.11 -2.03 -11.87
N TYR A 161 -0.38 -3.13 -11.89
CA TYR A 161 0.30 -3.60 -13.08
C TYR A 161 0.10 -5.10 -13.25
N TYR A 162 0.05 -5.54 -14.50
CA TYR A 162 -0.26 -6.91 -14.88
C TYR A 162 0.81 -7.48 -15.79
N PRO A 163 1.08 -8.81 -15.77
CA PRO A 163 1.98 -9.44 -16.72
C PRO A 163 1.50 -9.23 -18.15
N PHE A 164 2.39 -8.80 -19.03
CA PHE A 164 2.11 -8.59 -20.44
C PHE A 164 2.94 -9.55 -21.31
N PHE A 165 2.32 -10.11 -22.33
CA PHE A 165 2.95 -11.05 -23.25
C PHE A 165 2.96 -10.45 -24.66
N PRO A 166 4.11 -9.98 -25.16
CA PRO A 166 4.21 -9.43 -26.52
C PRO A 166 3.70 -10.43 -27.58
N GLY A 167 2.83 -9.97 -28.47
CA GLY A 167 2.23 -10.78 -29.52
C GLY A 167 1.04 -11.66 -29.11
N ILE A 168 0.71 -11.72 -27.81
CA ILE A 168 -0.44 -12.49 -27.28
C ILE A 168 -1.42 -11.56 -26.54
N SER A 169 -0.91 -10.71 -25.64
CA SER A 169 -1.74 -9.77 -24.88
C SER A 169 -2.08 -8.54 -25.69
N CYS A 170 -3.34 -8.09 -25.55
CA CYS A 170 -3.74 -6.73 -25.93
C CYS A 170 -3.70 -5.82 -24.70
N LEU A 171 -3.50 -4.53 -24.88
CA LEU A 171 -3.61 -3.56 -23.78
C LEU A 171 -5.02 -3.62 -23.18
N LEU A 172 -5.10 -3.77 -21.87
CA LEU A 172 -6.39 -3.83 -21.15
C LEU A 172 -7.07 -2.47 -21.13
N TYR A 173 -6.27 -1.39 -21.10
CA TYR A 173 -6.76 -0.02 -21.00
C TYR A 173 -6.02 0.85 -22.00
N THR A 174 -6.74 1.34 -23.00
CA THR A 174 -6.27 2.39 -23.89
C THR A 174 -6.97 3.70 -23.55
N SER A 175 -6.35 4.85 -23.85
CA SER A 175 -7.00 6.17 -23.69
C SER A 175 -8.33 6.25 -24.45
N ASP A 176 -8.42 5.55 -25.58
CA ASP A 176 -9.59 5.56 -26.45
C ASP A 176 -10.79 4.80 -25.85
N ALA A 177 -10.54 3.79 -25.02
CA ALA A 177 -11.60 3.06 -24.33
C ALA A 177 -12.22 3.85 -23.15
N ALA A 178 -11.57 4.91 -22.71
CA ALA A 178 -12.04 5.74 -21.59
C ALA A 178 -12.98 6.88 -22.04
N ASP A 179 -12.97 7.21 -23.32
CA ASP A 179 -13.85 8.25 -23.89
C ASP A 179 -15.24 7.68 -24.29
N GLU A 180 -15.44 6.36 -24.20
CA GLU A 180 -16.71 5.68 -24.51
C GLU A 180 -17.55 5.33 -23.28
N LEU A 181 -17.15 5.69 -22.05
CA LEU A 181 -17.89 5.49 -20.81
C LEU A 181 -18.29 6.84 -20.18
#